data_488c0fa2c5604ed531bd72289a320cac
#
_entry.id   488c0fa2c5604ed531bd72289a320cac
#
_cell.length_a   1.000
_cell.length_b   1.000
_cell.length_c   1.000
_cell.angle_alpha   90.00
_cell.angle_beta   90.00
_cell.angle_gamma   90.00
#
_symmetry.space_group_name_H-M   'P 1'
#
loop_
_entity.id
_entity.type
_entity.pdbx_description
1 polymer ?
#
loop_
_entity_poly.entity_id
_entity_poly.type
_entity_poly.pdbx_seq_one_letter_code
_entity_poly.pdbx_strand_id
1 'polypeptide(L)'
;SELGGSVRVCVEDATQHHPRTDPAVIVLVRDKDDRILLGHQPIWPDKRFSTFAGFVETGESFEECVSREVFEEAGVYASEIKYLTSQPWPFPASIMIAFEAITHRPEEARPDGTEITEVRWFSRDEMKAAVASQDILLPPTISVARRMIEAWYTRIDGYTRDQLRGGESWRP
;
A
#
# COMPACT_ATOMS: atom_id res chain seq x y z
N SER A 1 -15.95 -26.20 -16.86
CA SER A 1 -16.17 -25.06 -15.98
C SER A 1 -17.65 -24.72 -15.94
N GLU A 2 -18.18 -24.49 -14.77
CA GLU A 2 -19.56 -24.09 -14.52
C GLU A 2 -19.59 -22.60 -14.09
N LEU A 3 -20.78 -22.00 -14.08
CA LEU A 3 -21.00 -20.63 -13.62
C LEU A 3 -20.05 -19.58 -14.25
N GLY A 4 -19.90 -19.62 -15.57
CA GLY A 4 -19.07 -18.63 -16.28
C GLY A 4 -17.57 -18.73 -16.00
N GLY A 5 -17.10 -19.88 -15.47
CA GLY A 5 -15.68 -20.13 -15.16
C GLY A 5 -15.31 -19.89 -13.70
N SER A 6 -16.24 -19.45 -12.85
CA SER A 6 -16.01 -19.26 -11.41
C SER A 6 -15.80 -20.55 -10.63
N VAL A 7 -16.16 -21.70 -11.19
CA VAL A 7 -15.94 -23.03 -10.60
C VAL A 7 -15.39 -23.98 -11.66
N ARG A 8 -14.33 -24.72 -11.31
CA ARG A 8 -13.86 -25.87 -12.06
C ARG A 8 -14.29 -27.14 -11.36
N VAL A 9 -14.84 -28.08 -12.11
CA VAL A 9 -15.27 -29.41 -11.59
C VAL A 9 -14.28 -30.43 -12.14
N CYS A 10 -13.74 -31.27 -11.25
CA CYS A 10 -12.92 -32.41 -11.64
C CYS A 10 -13.77 -33.41 -12.43
N VAL A 11 -13.26 -33.91 -13.53
CA VAL A 11 -14.01 -34.87 -14.38
C VAL A 11 -14.01 -36.27 -13.82
N GLU A 12 -13.12 -36.60 -12.88
CA GLU A 12 -12.99 -37.94 -12.30
C GLU A 12 -13.87 -38.14 -11.07
N ASP A 13 -13.89 -37.14 -10.16
CA ASP A 13 -14.54 -37.28 -8.85
C ASP A 13 -15.61 -36.19 -8.55
N ALA A 14 -15.87 -35.31 -9.50
CA ALA A 14 -16.81 -34.20 -9.38
C ALA A 14 -16.45 -33.15 -8.30
N THR A 15 -15.25 -33.18 -7.77
CA THR A 15 -14.78 -32.16 -6.80
C THR A 15 -14.78 -30.78 -7.43
N GLN A 16 -15.34 -29.81 -6.71
CA GLN A 16 -15.37 -28.41 -7.13
C GLN A 16 -14.10 -27.67 -6.68
N HIS A 17 -13.49 -26.93 -7.60
CA HIS A 17 -12.33 -26.06 -7.35
C HIS A 17 -12.70 -24.62 -7.65
N HIS A 18 -12.57 -23.76 -6.65
CA HIS A 18 -12.79 -22.32 -6.77
C HIS A 18 -11.47 -21.60 -7.07
N PRO A 19 -11.48 -20.55 -7.91
CA PRO A 19 -10.31 -19.69 -8.07
C PRO A 19 -9.88 -19.10 -6.74
N ARG A 20 -8.55 -19.09 -6.48
CA ARG A 20 -7.98 -18.49 -5.30
C ARG A 20 -7.95 -16.98 -5.45
N THR A 21 -8.26 -16.25 -4.39
CA THR A 21 -8.03 -14.84 -4.23
C THR A 21 -7.34 -14.62 -2.89
N ASP A 22 -6.14 -14.06 -2.90
CA ASP A 22 -5.32 -13.87 -1.71
C ASP A 22 -5.54 -12.45 -1.16
N PRO A 23 -6.10 -12.28 0.05
CA PRO A 23 -6.28 -10.98 0.65
C PRO A 23 -4.94 -10.41 1.11
N ALA A 24 -4.71 -9.13 0.79
CA ALA A 24 -3.57 -8.36 1.27
C ALA A 24 -4.04 -6.97 1.69
N VAL A 25 -3.53 -6.49 2.82
CA VAL A 25 -3.78 -5.11 3.24
C VAL A 25 -2.77 -4.17 2.58
N ILE A 26 -3.17 -2.92 2.39
CA ILE A 26 -2.28 -1.84 1.99
C ILE A 26 -2.62 -0.59 2.79
N VAL A 27 -1.61 0.06 3.39
CA VAL A 27 -1.83 1.00 4.48
C VAL A 27 -1.13 2.32 4.22
N LEU A 28 -1.89 3.42 4.23
CA LEU A 28 -1.35 4.79 4.31
C LEU A 28 -1.23 5.17 5.78
N VAL A 29 -0.01 5.23 6.29
CA VAL A 29 0.27 5.63 7.68
C VAL A 29 0.46 7.13 7.75
N ARG A 30 -0.27 7.81 8.65
CA ARG A 30 -0.14 9.23 8.94
C ARG A 30 0.32 9.47 10.37
N ASP A 31 0.93 10.60 10.61
CA ASP A 31 1.15 11.13 11.96
C ASP A 31 0.13 12.22 12.32
N LYS A 32 0.27 12.78 13.55
CA LYS A 32 -0.58 13.86 14.05
C LYS A 32 -0.47 15.18 13.27
N ASP A 33 0.66 15.37 12.57
CA ASP A 33 0.93 16.57 11.77
C ASP A 33 0.50 16.37 10.29
N ASP A 34 -0.26 15.30 10.03
CA ASP A 34 -0.77 14.89 8.71
C ASP A 34 0.33 14.63 7.67
N ARG A 35 1.54 14.24 8.11
CA ARG A 35 2.57 13.70 7.22
C ARG A 35 2.27 12.23 6.96
N ILE A 36 2.69 11.72 5.80
CA ILE A 36 2.61 10.28 5.49
C ILE A 36 3.97 9.62 5.54
N LEU A 37 3.98 8.37 5.98
CA LEU A 37 5.15 7.51 5.96
C LEU A 37 5.12 6.64 4.70
N LEU A 38 6.22 6.62 3.96
CA LEU A 38 6.43 5.74 2.81
C LEU A 38 7.69 4.93 3.00
N GLY A 39 7.69 3.72 2.41
CA GLY A 39 8.82 2.78 2.44
C GLY A 39 9.38 2.51 1.05
N HIS A 40 10.67 2.14 0.99
CA HIS A 40 11.37 1.66 -0.20
C HIS A 40 11.83 0.22 -0.01
N GLN A 41 11.48 -0.65 -0.96
CA GLN A 41 11.95 -2.04 -1.02
C GLN A 41 13.19 -2.17 -1.93
N PRO A 42 14.20 -2.96 -1.55
CA PRO A 42 15.44 -3.09 -2.32
C PRO A 42 15.26 -3.72 -3.71
N ILE A 43 14.16 -4.44 -3.92
CA ILE A 43 13.82 -5.05 -5.22
C ILE A 43 13.17 -4.07 -6.21
N TRP A 44 12.77 -2.89 -5.72
CA TRP A 44 12.18 -1.86 -6.59
C TRP A 44 13.26 -1.03 -7.29
N PRO A 45 12.91 -0.33 -8.38
CA PRO A 45 13.77 0.71 -8.93
C PRO A 45 14.17 1.73 -7.86
N ASP A 46 15.40 2.22 -7.95
CA ASP A 46 15.90 3.26 -7.05
C ASP A 46 14.90 4.41 -6.87
N LYS A 47 14.85 4.95 -5.67
CA LYS A 47 13.97 6.08 -5.30
C LYS A 47 12.46 5.79 -5.34
N ARG A 48 12.03 4.57 -5.62
CA ARG A 48 10.61 4.23 -5.58
C ARG A 48 10.15 4.05 -4.14
N PHE A 49 9.21 4.90 -3.71
CA PHE A 49 8.56 4.82 -2.41
C PHE A 49 7.08 4.49 -2.56
N SER A 50 6.54 3.72 -1.64
CA SER A 50 5.13 3.31 -1.61
C SER A 50 4.61 3.22 -0.18
N THR A 51 3.31 3.00 -0.05
CA THR A 51 2.63 2.61 1.17
C THR A 51 2.97 1.17 1.54
N PHE A 52 2.85 0.79 2.81
CA PHE A 52 3.12 -0.54 3.35
C PHE A 52 2.03 -1.53 2.95
N ALA A 53 2.40 -2.80 2.74
CA ALA A 53 1.43 -3.80 2.30
C ALA A 53 1.89 -5.22 2.59
N GLY A 54 0.99 -6.07 3.09
CA GLY A 54 1.28 -7.47 3.31
C GLY A 54 0.07 -8.37 3.24
N PHE A 55 0.31 -9.67 3.20
CA PHE A 55 -0.74 -10.68 3.13
C PHE A 55 -1.38 -10.93 4.49
N VAL A 56 -2.69 -11.17 4.46
CA VAL A 56 -3.42 -11.57 5.66
C VAL A 56 -3.06 -13.01 6.01
N GLU A 57 -2.65 -13.24 7.26
CA GLU A 57 -2.34 -14.56 7.76
C GLU A 57 -3.59 -15.33 8.23
N THR A 58 -3.46 -16.64 8.34
CA THR A 58 -4.57 -17.50 8.76
C THR A 58 -5.04 -17.16 10.17
N GLY A 59 -6.30 -16.78 10.31
CA GLY A 59 -6.91 -16.43 11.60
C GLY A 59 -6.78 -14.97 12.01
N GLU A 60 -6.15 -14.15 11.17
CA GLU A 60 -5.93 -12.72 11.38
C GLU A 60 -7.10 -11.90 10.81
N SER A 61 -7.55 -10.88 11.51
CA SER A 61 -8.43 -9.86 10.95
C SER A 61 -7.63 -8.87 10.09
N PHE A 62 -8.31 -8.09 9.26
CA PHE A 62 -7.62 -7.08 8.45
C PHE A 62 -6.94 -6.01 9.30
N GLU A 63 -7.54 -5.61 10.41
CA GLU A 63 -7.00 -4.61 11.33
C GLU A 63 -5.77 -5.14 12.09
N GLU A 64 -5.76 -6.42 12.44
CA GLU A 64 -4.58 -7.08 13.02
C GLU A 64 -3.45 -7.16 12.00
N CYS A 65 -3.75 -7.55 10.76
CA CYS A 65 -2.80 -7.56 9.65
C CYS A 65 -2.20 -6.15 9.42
N VAL A 66 -3.02 -5.10 9.37
CA VAL A 66 -2.54 -3.71 9.28
C VAL A 66 -1.56 -3.39 10.40
N SER A 67 -1.91 -3.76 11.64
CA SER A 67 -1.07 -3.46 12.82
C SER A 67 0.26 -4.21 12.75
N ARG A 68 0.24 -5.47 12.37
CA ARG A 68 1.44 -6.31 12.24
C ARG A 68 2.34 -5.81 11.12
N GLU A 69 1.83 -5.65 9.91
CA GLU A 69 2.62 -5.25 8.74
C GLU A 69 3.25 -3.86 8.92
N VAL A 70 2.49 -2.89 9.45
CA VAL A 70 3.04 -1.54 9.73
C VAL A 70 4.14 -1.59 10.78
N PHE A 71 3.99 -2.44 11.80
CA PHE A 71 5.02 -2.60 12.81
C PHE A 71 6.26 -3.35 12.27
N GLU A 72 6.07 -4.41 11.52
CA GLU A 72 7.15 -5.21 10.91
C GLU A 72 7.96 -4.37 9.91
N GLU A 73 7.29 -3.73 8.96
CA GLU A 73 7.95 -3.00 7.88
C GLU A 73 8.48 -1.61 8.27
N ALA A 74 7.81 -0.92 9.20
CA ALA A 74 8.11 0.48 9.52
C ALA A 74 8.39 0.77 11.00
N GLY A 75 8.26 -0.21 11.90
CA GLY A 75 8.57 -0.08 13.32
C GLY A 75 7.61 0.81 14.13
N VAL A 76 6.51 1.25 13.56
CA VAL A 76 5.53 2.11 14.23
C VAL A 76 4.23 1.38 14.53
N TYR A 77 3.56 1.76 15.61
CA TYR A 77 2.26 1.22 15.97
C TYR A 77 1.14 1.96 15.25
N ALA A 78 0.32 1.22 14.51
CA ALA A 78 -0.88 1.71 13.85
C ALA A 78 -2.04 1.82 14.83
N SER A 79 -2.76 2.92 14.80
CA SER A 79 -4.01 3.17 15.52
C SER A 79 -5.03 3.82 14.59
N GLU A 80 -6.28 3.95 15.05
CA GLU A 80 -7.37 4.57 14.28
C GLU A 80 -7.46 4.00 12.86
N ILE A 81 -7.34 2.67 12.73
CA ILE A 81 -7.33 1.94 11.46
C ILE A 81 -8.68 2.08 10.78
N LYS A 82 -8.69 2.62 9.56
CA LYS A 82 -9.89 2.92 8.81
C LYS A 82 -9.84 2.35 7.40
N TYR A 83 -10.80 1.51 7.05
CA TYR A 83 -10.99 1.03 5.68
C TYR A 83 -11.28 2.18 4.72
N LEU A 84 -10.64 2.16 3.56
CA LEU A 84 -10.83 3.15 2.49
C LEU A 84 -11.53 2.56 1.26
N THR A 85 -10.95 1.51 0.70
CA THR A 85 -11.40 0.89 -0.55
C THR A 85 -10.72 -0.47 -0.76
N SER A 86 -11.08 -1.17 -1.83
CA SER A 86 -10.35 -2.36 -2.28
C SER A 86 -10.05 -2.29 -3.78
N GLN A 87 -9.04 -3.04 -4.21
CA GLN A 87 -8.64 -3.16 -5.61
C GLN A 87 -8.29 -4.62 -5.94
N PRO A 88 -8.97 -5.24 -6.93
CA PRO A 88 -8.49 -6.50 -7.49
C PRO A 88 -7.08 -6.30 -8.09
N TRP A 89 -6.16 -7.19 -7.70
CA TRP A 89 -4.77 -7.18 -8.16
C TRP A 89 -4.39 -8.58 -8.66
N PRO A 90 -4.79 -8.94 -9.90
CA PRO A 90 -4.63 -10.30 -10.42
C PRO A 90 -3.19 -10.61 -10.86
N PHE A 91 -2.20 -10.25 -10.06
CA PHE A 91 -0.77 -10.47 -10.27
C PHE A 91 -0.15 -11.14 -9.03
N PRO A 92 -0.34 -12.48 -8.82
CA PRO A 92 -1.15 -13.38 -9.66
C PRO A 92 -2.64 -13.47 -9.29
N ALA A 93 -3.05 -13.22 -8.04
CA ALA A 93 -4.41 -13.49 -7.58
C ALA A 93 -4.80 -12.72 -6.31
N SER A 94 -4.30 -11.52 -6.11
CA SER A 94 -4.55 -10.76 -4.88
C SER A 94 -5.79 -9.86 -4.97
N ILE A 95 -6.36 -9.57 -3.80
CA ILE A 95 -7.22 -8.43 -3.57
C ILE A 95 -6.55 -7.53 -2.54
N MET A 96 -6.28 -6.29 -2.93
CA MET A 96 -5.70 -5.27 -2.06
C MET A 96 -6.81 -4.57 -1.28
N ILE A 97 -6.72 -4.56 0.05
CA ILE A 97 -7.69 -3.96 0.95
C ILE A 97 -7.00 -2.75 1.60
N ALA A 98 -7.43 -1.56 1.19
CA ALA A 98 -6.75 -0.30 1.51
C ALA A 98 -7.27 0.30 2.81
N PHE A 99 -6.33 0.67 3.68
CA PHE A 99 -6.57 1.31 4.96
C PHE A 99 -5.77 2.60 5.11
N GLU A 100 -6.29 3.50 5.92
CA GLU A 100 -5.55 4.60 6.51
C GLU A 100 -5.38 4.32 8.00
N ALA A 101 -4.21 4.60 8.55
CA ALA A 101 -3.92 4.44 9.97
C ALA A 101 -3.14 5.65 10.49
N ILE A 102 -3.20 5.90 11.80
CA ILE A 102 -2.46 6.97 12.47
C ILE A 102 -1.43 6.34 13.42
N THR A 103 -0.21 6.88 13.43
CA THR A 103 0.73 6.61 14.50
C THR A 103 0.91 7.84 15.39
N HIS A 104 0.97 7.60 16.72
CA HIS A 104 1.24 8.63 17.71
C HIS A 104 2.72 8.71 18.09
N ARG A 105 3.57 7.85 17.49
CA ARG A 105 5.02 7.78 17.74
C ARG A 105 5.80 7.79 16.43
N PRO A 106 5.70 8.89 15.66
CA PRO A 106 6.38 8.98 14.36
C PRO A 106 7.91 8.90 14.44
N GLU A 107 8.50 9.23 15.60
CA GLU A 107 9.93 9.15 15.88
C GLU A 107 10.46 7.70 15.99
N GLU A 108 9.59 6.73 16.17
CA GLU A 108 9.96 5.30 16.20
C GLU A 108 10.13 4.70 14.81
N ALA A 109 9.74 5.42 13.76
CA ALA A 109 9.78 4.92 12.38
C ALA A 109 11.21 4.51 11.98
N ARG A 110 11.34 3.25 11.60
CA ARG A 110 12.58 2.64 11.12
C ARG A 110 12.27 1.50 10.18
N PRO A 111 13.08 1.30 9.13
CA PRO A 111 12.91 0.14 8.26
C PRO A 111 13.30 -1.15 9.01
N ASP A 112 12.73 -2.29 8.60
CA ASP A 112 13.14 -3.61 9.09
C ASP A 112 14.51 -4.04 8.54
N GLY A 113 14.98 -3.42 7.47
CA GLY A 113 16.27 -3.67 6.82
C GLY A 113 16.29 -4.87 5.89
N THR A 114 15.17 -5.56 5.72
CA THR A 114 15.04 -6.77 4.89
C THR A 114 14.07 -6.54 3.74
N GLU A 115 12.80 -6.29 4.04
CA GLU A 115 11.75 -5.98 3.06
C GLU A 115 11.71 -4.50 2.77
N ILE A 116 11.83 -3.68 3.80
CA ILE A 116 11.92 -2.22 3.69
C ILE A 116 13.31 -1.78 4.12
N THR A 117 14.04 -1.13 3.23
CA THR A 117 15.41 -0.65 3.49
C THR A 117 15.48 0.84 3.82
N GLU A 118 14.45 1.59 3.50
CA GLU A 118 14.33 3.01 3.82
C GLU A 118 12.88 3.38 4.10
N VAL A 119 12.65 4.20 5.13
CA VAL A 119 11.37 4.84 5.42
C VAL A 119 11.54 6.35 5.51
N ARG A 120 10.58 7.11 4.97
CA ARG A 120 10.62 8.58 4.97
C ARG A 120 9.25 9.17 5.26
N TRP A 121 9.22 10.16 6.14
CA TRP A 121 8.05 11.01 6.35
C TRP A 121 7.98 12.12 5.32
N PHE A 122 6.77 12.40 4.84
CA PHE A 122 6.52 13.48 3.89
C PHE A 122 5.33 14.32 4.33
N SER A 123 5.56 15.62 4.53
CA SER A 123 4.50 16.62 4.40
C SER A 123 4.14 16.81 2.92
N ARG A 124 3.06 17.53 2.64
CA ARG A 124 2.68 17.81 1.22
C ARG A 124 3.73 18.61 0.47
N ASP A 125 4.34 19.60 1.13
CA ASP A 125 5.38 20.42 0.49
C ASP A 125 6.66 19.61 0.23
N GLU A 126 7.09 18.77 1.17
CA GLU A 126 8.21 17.84 0.98
C GLU A 126 7.93 16.85 -0.15
N MET A 127 6.72 16.29 -0.21
CA MET A 127 6.30 15.40 -1.28
C MET A 127 6.36 16.09 -2.65
N LYS A 128 5.83 17.32 -2.74
CA LYS A 128 5.88 18.13 -3.96
C LYS A 128 7.31 18.38 -4.41
N ALA A 129 8.17 18.81 -3.49
CA ALA A 129 9.57 19.08 -3.79
C ALA A 129 10.32 17.82 -4.23
N ALA A 130 10.15 16.71 -3.53
CA ALA A 130 10.79 15.43 -3.82
C ALA A 130 10.38 14.84 -5.18
N VAL A 131 9.10 14.96 -5.54
CA VAL A 131 8.60 14.54 -6.87
C VAL A 131 9.16 15.46 -7.96
N ALA A 132 9.14 16.76 -7.77
CA ALA A 132 9.64 17.73 -8.75
C ALA A 132 11.15 17.60 -9.02
N SER A 133 11.94 17.28 -7.99
CA SER A 133 13.38 17.02 -8.11
C SER A 133 13.72 15.58 -8.55
N GLN A 134 12.73 14.70 -8.68
CA GLN A 134 12.93 13.26 -8.90
C GLN A 134 13.79 12.59 -7.81
N ASP A 135 13.72 13.11 -6.59
CA ASP A 135 14.31 12.47 -5.42
C ASP A 135 13.52 11.22 -5.00
N ILE A 136 12.22 11.21 -5.27
CA ILE A 136 11.37 10.03 -5.13
C ILE A 136 10.56 9.75 -6.40
N LEU A 137 10.23 8.47 -6.58
CA LEU A 137 9.27 8.00 -7.57
C LEU A 137 8.08 7.37 -6.84
N LEU A 138 6.89 7.81 -7.19
CA LEU A 138 5.64 7.30 -6.61
C LEU A 138 5.16 6.04 -7.36
N PRO A 139 4.26 5.23 -6.74
CA PRO A 139 3.66 4.08 -7.41
C PRO A 139 2.95 4.48 -8.71
N PRO A 140 2.75 3.53 -9.65
CA PRO A 140 2.04 3.79 -10.90
C PRO A 140 0.59 4.22 -10.63
N THR A 141 0.04 5.05 -11.52
CA THR A 141 -1.32 5.64 -11.39
C THR A 141 -2.44 4.60 -11.32
N ILE A 142 -2.20 3.39 -11.84
CA ILE A 142 -3.14 2.28 -11.76
C ILE A 142 -3.28 1.70 -10.33
N SER A 143 -2.26 1.84 -9.49
CA SER A 143 -2.25 1.20 -8.17
C SER A 143 -3.11 1.95 -7.15
N VAL A 144 -3.70 1.20 -6.22
CA VAL A 144 -4.42 1.78 -5.08
C VAL A 144 -3.49 2.60 -4.18
N ALA A 145 -2.21 2.20 -4.02
CA ALA A 145 -1.21 2.97 -3.30
C ALA A 145 -1.11 4.41 -3.82
N ARG A 146 -0.99 4.57 -5.14
CA ARG A 146 -0.96 5.90 -5.77
C ARG A 146 -2.24 6.69 -5.49
N ARG A 147 -3.40 6.05 -5.60
CA ARG A 147 -4.69 6.70 -5.34
C ARG A 147 -4.82 7.16 -3.89
N MET A 148 -4.31 6.40 -2.93
CA MET A 148 -4.28 6.75 -1.51
C MET A 148 -3.40 7.98 -1.27
N ILE A 149 -2.18 7.99 -1.83
CA ILE A 149 -1.26 9.13 -1.74
C ILE A 149 -1.88 10.38 -2.37
N GLU A 150 -2.46 10.27 -3.56
CA GLU A 150 -3.13 11.40 -4.22
C GLU A 150 -4.35 11.90 -3.45
N ALA A 151 -5.16 10.99 -2.89
CA ALA A 151 -6.33 11.37 -2.09
C ALA A 151 -5.92 12.12 -0.81
N TRP A 152 -4.86 11.68 -0.14
CA TRP A 152 -4.28 12.41 0.99
C TRP A 152 -3.72 13.77 0.54
N TYR A 153 -2.95 13.80 -0.54
CA TYR A 153 -2.29 15.00 -1.03
C TYR A 153 -3.28 16.10 -1.39
N THR A 154 -4.38 15.76 -2.06
CA THR A 154 -5.40 16.69 -2.52
C THR A 154 -6.50 16.99 -1.49
N ARG A 155 -6.40 16.49 -0.26
CA ARG A 155 -7.38 16.71 0.81
C ARG A 155 -7.43 18.17 1.29
N ILE A 156 -6.37 18.93 1.06
CA ILE A 156 -6.24 20.34 1.43
C ILE A 156 -6.18 21.20 0.17
N ASP A 157 -6.83 22.37 0.19
CA ASP A 157 -6.82 23.32 -0.91
C ASP A 157 -5.40 23.77 -1.28
N GLY A 158 -5.18 23.96 -2.58
CA GLY A 158 -3.87 24.36 -3.12
C GLY A 158 -2.96 23.20 -3.53
N TYR A 159 -3.30 21.95 -3.17
CA TYR A 159 -2.58 20.76 -3.60
C TYR A 159 -3.37 20.01 -4.68
N THR A 160 -2.75 19.76 -5.82
CA THR A 160 -3.39 19.12 -6.99
C THR A 160 -2.62 17.90 -7.46
N ARG A 161 -3.31 16.96 -8.09
CA ARG A 161 -2.68 15.76 -8.66
C ARG A 161 -1.60 16.09 -9.69
N ASP A 162 -1.75 17.18 -10.41
CA ASP A 162 -0.78 17.61 -11.43
C ASP A 162 0.59 17.92 -10.84
N GLN A 163 0.67 18.33 -9.57
CA GLN A 163 1.92 18.57 -8.85
C GLN A 163 2.70 17.28 -8.56
N LEU A 164 2.04 16.12 -8.64
CA LEU A 164 2.65 14.79 -8.45
C LEU A 164 2.95 14.09 -9.79
N ARG A 165 2.73 14.73 -10.93
CA ARG A 165 3.07 14.17 -12.24
C ARG A 165 4.57 14.09 -12.44
N GLY A 166 5.02 13.07 -13.17
CA GLY A 166 6.45 12.84 -13.46
C GLY A 166 7.19 12.04 -12.39
N GLY A 167 6.57 11.78 -11.23
CA GLY A 167 7.11 10.90 -10.20
C GLY A 167 6.70 9.44 -10.35
N GLU A 168 6.36 8.98 -11.57
CA GLU A 168 5.86 7.63 -11.78
C GLU A 168 6.98 6.63 -12.04
N SER A 169 6.99 5.53 -11.29
CA SER A 169 8.05 4.50 -11.33
C SER A 169 7.63 3.25 -12.10
N TRP A 170 6.69 3.36 -13.03
CA TRP A 170 6.29 2.19 -13.81
C TRP A 170 7.04 2.10 -15.14
N ARG A 171 7.85 1.04 -15.30
CA ARG A 171 8.01 0.30 -16.57
C ARG A 171 7.85 -1.17 -16.23
N PRO A 172 7.10 -1.95 -17.06
CA PRO A 172 6.98 -3.39 -16.90
C PRO A 172 8.32 -4.08 -17.01
#